data_f5abe6f887e984e7b32388ec769579c9
#
_entry.id   f5abe6f887e984e7b32388ec769579c9
#
_cell.length_a   1.000
_cell.length_b   1.000
_cell.length_c   1.000
_cell.angle_alpha   90.00
_cell.angle_beta   90.00
_cell.angle_gamma   90.00
#
_symmetry.space_group_name_H-M   'P 1'
#
loop_
_entity.id
_entity.type
_entity.pdbx_description
1 polymer ?
#
loop_
_entity_poly.entity_id
_entity_poly.type
_entity_poly.pdbx_seq_one_letter_code
_entity_poly.pdbx_strand_id
1 'polypeptide(L)'
;MFILKRQDVEITSIKHPKRDRQIPILNYQGQTFRLISVFAADRAEEARAFWRDLTDNQGKFCVLLEETDRYSIWGRVNLDKLGEEAGGADFKIVPVTQACLLLLQTVYFDVEDLLGNRQAKLFEKDITKVFQVWNFPMADTPQAVSELLTADPLSSLNIPPWEEHHLITLLQELYRLGKEYFGNDNFAEGIEEILQDMQPAEQKQFREWVNQTPLGKLWR
;
A
#
# COMPACT_ATOMS: atom_id res chain seq x y z
N MET A 1 11.53 -18.24 -10.72
CA MET A 1 10.13 -17.88 -10.44
C MET A 1 9.61 -18.85 -9.38
N PHE A 2 9.41 -18.40 -8.12
CA PHE A 2 9.13 -19.34 -7.03
C PHE A 2 7.82 -18.95 -6.32
N ILE A 3 6.87 -19.89 -6.30
CA ILE A 3 5.72 -19.87 -5.41
C ILE A 3 6.09 -20.75 -4.22
N LEU A 4 6.07 -20.19 -3.03
CA LEU A 4 6.47 -20.83 -1.79
C LEU A 4 5.25 -21.05 -0.89
N LYS A 5 5.29 -22.05 -0.05
CA LYS A 5 4.31 -22.27 1.01
C LYS A 5 4.89 -21.86 2.35
N ARG A 6 4.03 -21.57 3.32
CA ARG A 6 4.45 -21.11 4.66
C ARG A 6 5.46 -22.06 5.34
N GLN A 7 5.37 -23.35 5.06
CA GLN A 7 6.28 -24.38 5.60
C GLN A 7 7.68 -24.36 4.98
N ASP A 8 7.84 -23.74 3.81
CA ASP A 8 9.10 -23.75 3.04
C ASP A 8 9.99 -22.56 3.40
N VAL A 9 9.50 -21.65 4.25
CA VAL A 9 10.16 -20.37 4.55
C VAL A 9 10.20 -20.10 6.05
N GLU A 10 11.23 -19.38 6.47
CA GLU A 10 11.34 -18.83 7.81
C GLU A 10 11.06 -17.32 7.77
N ILE A 11 10.02 -16.89 8.50
CA ILE A 11 9.72 -15.47 8.65
C ILE A 11 10.18 -15.05 10.06
N THR A 12 11.10 -14.10 10.09
CA THR A 12 11.65 -13.49 11.29
C THR A 12 11.38 -12.00 11.28
N SER A 13 11.61 -11.33 12.40
CA SER A 13 11.56 -9.88 12.49
C SER A 13 12.92 -9.33 12.89
N ILE A 14 13.43 -8.38 12.14
CA ILE A 14 14.66 -7.67 12.49
C ILE A 14 14.34 -6.25 12.92
N LYS A 15 15.14 -5.71 13.85
CA LYS A 15 15.01 -4.32 14.27
C LYS A 15 15.53 -3.40 13.14
N HIS A 16 14.75 -2.39 12.77
CA HIS A 16 15.18 -1.40 11.78
C HIS A 16 16.42 -0.64 12.29
N PRO A 17 17.51 -0.52 11.51
CA PRO A 17 18.76 0.09 11.98
C PRO A 17 18.66 1.56 12.42
N LYS A 18 17.67 2.30 11.89
CA LYS A 18 17.49 3.75 12.18
C LYS A 18 16.16 4.09 12.87
N ARG A 19 15.28 3.12 13.14
CA ARG A 19 13.94 3.35 13.72
C ARG A 19 13.62 2.27 14.74
N ASP A 20 12.87 2.60 15.78
CA ASP A 20 12.48 1.62 16.82
C ASP A 20 11.24 0.83 16.38
N ARG A 21 11.43 0.02 15.33
CA ARG A 21 10.40 -0.88 14.80
C ARG A 21 11.00 -2.17 14.29
N GLN A 22 10.16 -3.21 14.23
CA GLN A 22 10.52 -4.50 13.63
C GLN A 22 10.07 -4.56 12.17
N ILE A 23 10.94 -5.10 11.32
CA ILE A 23 10.66 -5.34 9.90
C ILE A 23 10.51 -6.85 9.71
N PRO A 24 9.38 -7.33 9.15
CA PRO A 24 9.26 -8.74 8.80
C PRO A 24 10.20 -9.07 7.64
N ILE A 25 10.96 -10.14 7.83
CA ILE A 25 11.94 -10.65 6.86
C ILE A 25 11.62 -12.12 6.61
N LEU A 26 11.55 -12.50 5.35
CA LEU A 26 11.43 -13.87 4.90
C LEU A 26 12.80 -14.39 4.48
N ASN A 27 13.23 -15.52 5.03
CA ASN A 27 14.45 -16.22 4.66
C ASN A 27 14.11 -17.48 3.86
N TYR A 28 14.72 -17.60 2.69
CA TYR A 28 14.57 -18.76 1.80
C TYR A 28 15.87 -19.04 1.05
N GLN A 29 16.39 -20.24 1.15
CA GLN A 29 17.63 -20.69 0.50
C GLN A 29 18.83 -19.76 0.69
N GLY A 30 19.00 -19.23 1.92
CA GLY A 30 20.08 -18.29 2.24
C GLY A 30 19.91 -16.88 1.66
N GLN A 31 18.75 -16.60 1.05
CA GLN A 31 18.40 -15.27 0.57
C GLN A 31 17.35 -14.63 1.48
N THR A 32 17.42 -13.32 1.59
CA THR A 32 16.56 -12.52 2.45
C THR A 32 15.61 -11.67 1.61
N PHE A 33 14.35 -11.62 2.02
CA PHE A 33 13.29 -10.91 1.31
C PHE A 33 12.51 -10.02 2.27
N ARG A 34 12.09 -8.86 1.78
CA ARG A 34 11.23 -7.90 2.48
C ARG A 34 9.81 -7.97 1.89
N LEU A 35 8.81 -7.80 2.74
CA LEU A 35 7.41 -7.73 2.32
C LEU A 35 7.18 -6.54 1.39
N ILE A 36 6.55 -6.79 0.24
CA ILE A 36 6.15 -5.77 -0.74
C ILE A 36 4.64 -5.55 -0.70
N SER A 37 3.87 -6.63 -0.76
CA SER A 37 2.40 -6.55 -0.81
C SER A 37 1.74 -7.81 -0.27
N VAL A 38 0.48 -7.68 0.15
CA VAL A 38 -0.35 -8.76 0.67
C VAL A 38 -1.71 -8.73 -0.03
N PHE A 39 -2.29 -9.92 -0.27
CA PHE A 39 -3.58 -10.12 -0.92
C PHE A 39 -4.40 -11.14 -0.13
N ALA A 40 -5.71 -10.95 -0.07
CA ALA A 40 -6.62 -11.91 0.53
C ALA A 40 -6.64 -13.25 -0.25
N ALA A 41 -7.04 -14.33 0.41
CA ALA A 41 -7.02 -15.67 -0.18
C ALA A 41 -7.89 -15.79 -1.44
N ASP A 42 -8.99 -15.06 -1.53
CA ASP A 42 -9.88 -14.98 -2.69
C ASP A 42 -9.32 -14.20 -3.89
N ARG A 43 -8.20 -13.49 -3.71
CA ARG A 43 -7.54 -12.67 -4.73
C ARG A 43 -6.25 -13.30 -5.30
N ALA A 44 -6.21 -14.62 -5.40
CA ALA A 44 -5.04 -15.38 -5.86
C ALA A 44 -4.55 -14.93 -7.25
N GLU A 45 -5.45 -14.69 -8.20
CA GLU A 45 -5.09 -14.30 -9.57
C GLU A 45 -4.49 -12.88 -9.62
N GLU A 46 -4.99 -11.96 -8.81
CA GLU A 46 -4.42 -10.61 -8.69
C GLU A 46 -3.03 -10.66 -8.07
N ALA A 47 -2.83 -11.45 -7.01
CA ALA A 47 -1.52 -11.65 -6.41
C ALA A 47 -0.51 -12.19 -7.42
N ARG A 48 -0.93 -13.17 -8.24
CA ARG A 48 -0.09 -13.76 -9.31
C ARG A 48 0.21 -12.76 -10.42
N ALA A 49 -0.78 -11.96 -10.83
CA ALA A 49 -0.60 -10.93 -11.85
C ALA A 49 0.38 -9.85 -11.38
N PHE A 50 0.21 -9.37 -10.15
CA PHE A 50 1.09 -8.38 -9.53
C PHE A 50 2.53 -8.90 -9.38
N TRP A 51 2.69 -10.14 -8.91
CA TRP A 51 4.00 -10.78 -8.79
C TRP A 51 4.70 -10.94 -10.15
N ARG A 52 3.97 -11.36 -11.21
CA ARG A 52 4.52 -11.43 -12.58
C ARG A 52 4.94 -10.05 -13.08
N ASP A 53 4.14 -9.01 -12.86
CA ASP A 53 4.51 -7.66 -13.29
C ASP A 53 5.80 -7.18 -12.62
N LEU A 54 5.96 -7.41 -11.32
CA LEU A 54 7.21 -7.10 -10.61
C LEU A 54 8.41 -7.88 -11.15
N THR A 55 8.22 -9.16 -11.48
CA THR A 55 9.31 -10.04 -11.90
C THR A 55 9.65 -9.84 -13.36
N ASP A 56 8.65 -9.87 -14.25
CA ASP A 56 8.85 -9.94 -15.70
C ASP A 56 9.03 -8.53 -16.32
N ASN A 57 8.27 -7.54 -15.83
CA ASN A 57 8.29 -6.20 -16.39
C ASN A 57 9.26 -5.26 -15.65
N GLN A 58 9.42 -5.43 -14.33
CA GLN A 58 10.28 -4.56 -13.52
C GLN A 58 11.64 -5.21 -13.19
N GLY A 59 11.86 -6.46 -13.58
CA GLY A 59 13.12 -7.18 -13.35
C GLY A 59 13.45 -7.41 -11.86
N LYS A 60 12.48 -7.27 -10.96
CA LYS A 60 12.68 -7.48 -9.52
C LYS A 60 12.66 -8.97 -9.20
N PHE A 61 13.62 -9.42 -8.38
CA PHE A 61 13.61 -10.80 -7.89
C PHE A 61 12.64 -10.91 -6.71
N CYS A 62 11.45 -11.44 -6.97
CA CYS A 62 10.37 -11.57 -6.00
C CYS A 62 9.93 -13.04 -5.86
N VAL A 63 9.47 -13.39 -4.65
CA VAL A 63 8.79 -14.65 -4.36
C VAL A 63 7.35 -14.39 -3.95
N LEU A 64 6.44 -15.28 -4.35
CA LEU A 64 5.06 -15.28 -3.92
C LEU A 64 4.91 -16.34 -2.83
N LEU A 65 4.50 -15.93 -1.64
CA LEU A 65 4.19 -16.83 -0.53
C LEU A 65 2.69 -17.07 -0.47
N GLU A 66 2.31 -18.35 -0.54
CA GLU A 66 0.93 -18.81 -0.38
C GLU A 66 0.71 -19.27 1.07
N GLU A 67 -0.22 -18.61 1.75
CA GLU A 67 -0.68 -18.94 3.11
C GLU A 67 -2.17 -19.35 3.05
N THR A 68 -2.71 -19.86 4.14
CA THR A 68 -4.08 -20.39 4.18
C THR A 68 -5.14 -19.30 3.97
N ASP A 69 -4.85 -18.09 4.45
CA ASP A 69 -5.75 -16.95 4.53
C ASP A 69 -5.35 -15.78 3.62
N ARG A 70 -4.16 -15.85 2.99
CA ARG A 70 -3.61 -14.75 2.19
C ARG A 70 -2.50 -15.19 1.25
N TYR A 71 -2.17 -14.29 0.32
CA TYR A 71 -0.97 -14.32 -0.51
C TYR A 71 -0.09 -13.12 -0.16
N SER A 72 1.22 -13.32 -0.06
CA SER A 72 2.16 -12.22 0.16
C SER A 72 3.32 -12.27 -0.82
N ILE A 73 3.75 -11.08 -1.28
CA ILE A 73 4.83 -10.93 -2.25
C ILE A 73 6.02 -10.31 -1.54
N TRP A 74 7.15 -10.95 -1.69
CA TRP A 74 8.39 -10.60 -1.01
C TRP A 74 9.49 -10.33 -2.03
N GLY A 75 10.12 -9.16 -1.97
CA GLY A 75 11.24 -8.77 -2.83
C GLY A 75 12.58 -9.04 -2.17
N ARG A 76 13.53 -9.58 -2.95
CA ARG A 76 14.87 -9.86 -2.46
C ARG A 76 15.57 -8.57 -2.01
N VAL A 77 16.19 -8.63 -0.84
CA VAL A 77 17.01 -7.56 -0.28
C VAL A 77 18.37 -8.08 0.17
N ASN A 78 19.38 -7.21 0.13
CA ASN A 78 20.68 -7.50 0.70
C ASN A 78 20.73 -6.88 2.10
N LEU A 79 20.94 -7.72 3.14
CA LEU A 79 20.98 -7.28 4.53
C LEU A 79 22.08 -6.24 4.78
N ASP A 80 23.23 -6.36 4.11
CA ASP A 80 24.35 -5.41 4.23
C ASP A 80 24.00 -4.03 3.70
N LYS A 81 23.04 -3.96 2.77
CA LYS A 81 22.52 -2.73 2.16
C LYS A 81 21.23 -2.24 2.79
N LEU A 82 20.61 -3.00 3.70
CA LEU A 82 19.38 -2.56 4.40
C LEU A 82 19.58 -1.23 5.16
N GLY A 83 20.83 -0.88 5.52
CA GLY A 83 21.21 0.43 6.04
C GLY A 83 21.35 1.51 4.97
N GLU A 84 21.63 1.14 3.72
CA GLU A 84 21.88 2.04 2.59
C GLU A 84 20.72 2.06 1.59
N GLU A 85 20.00 0.95 1.38
CA GLU A 85 18.80 0.87 0.53
C GLU A 85 17.53 1.39 1.23
N ALA A 86 17.54 1.50 2.57
CA ALA A 86 16.67 2.44 3.28
C ALA A 86 17.08 3.91 3.04
N GLY A 87 18.14 4.16 2.29
CA GLY A 87 18.74 5.44 1.88
C GLY A 87 18.96 5.56 0.37
N GLY A 88 18.45 4.63 -0.44
CA GLY A 88 18.39 4.79 -1.89
C GLY A 88 17.31 5.79 -2.26
N ALA A 89 17.71 7.03 -2.57
CA ALA A 89 16.92 8.25 -2.67
C ALA A 89 16.06 8.41 -1.40
N ASP A 90 16.33 9.38 -0.58
CA ASP A 90 15.66 9.76 0.68
C ASP A 90 14.14 9.68 0.51
N PHE A 91 13.60 8.44 0.47
CA PHE A 91 12.19 8.19 0.24
C PHE A 91 11.47 8.57 1.53
N LYS A 92 11.10 9.83 1.60
CA LYS A 92 10.29 10.35 2.70
C LYS A 92 8.91 9.70 2.58
N ILE A 93 8.70 8.63 3.33
CA ILE A 93 7.43 7.90 3.33
C ILE A 93 6.25 8.80 3.73
N VAL A 94 6.50 9.86 4.50
CA VAL A 94 5.48 10.82 4.96
C VAL A 94 4.76 11.49 3.78
N PRO A 95 5.40 12.12 2.80
CA PRO A 95 4.68 12.70 1.65
C PRO A 95 3.89 11.68 0.85
N VAL A 96 4.38 10.46 0.72
CA VAL A 96 3.65 9.40 0.02
C VAL A 96 2.43 8.94 0.83
N THR A 97 2.55 8.85 2.15
CA THR A 97 1.40 8.56 3.02
C THR A 97 0.36 9.67 2.93
N GLN A 98 0.78 10.94 2.93
CA GLN A 98 -0.12 12.09 2.77
C GLN A 98 -0.85 12.04 1.42
N ALA A 99 -0.14 11.77 0.33
CA ALA A 99 -0.74 11.61 -0.99
C ALA A 99 -1.77 10.47 -1.03
N CYS A 100 -1.45 9.31 -0.44
CA CYS A 100 -2.39 8.18 -0.34
C CYS A 100 -3.63 8.52 0.49
N LEU A 101 -3.48 9.33 1.55
CA LEU A 101 -4.61 9.81 2.35
C LEU A 101 -5.48 10.80 1.57
N LEU A 102 -4.88 11.71 0.81
CA LEU A 102 -5.64 12.61 -0.08
C LEU A 102 -6.47 11.84 -1.10
N LEU A 103 -5.88 10.83 -1.75
CA LEU A 103 -6.60 9.97 -2.67
C LEU A 103 -7.74 9.21 -1.99
N LEU A 104 -7.52 8.68 -0.79
CA LEU A 104 -8.56 8.02 0.00
C LEU A 104 -9.71 8.96 0.32
N GLN A 105 -9.42 10.19 0.76
CA GLN A 105 -10.43 11.19 1.08
C GLN A 105 -11.21 11.64 -0.15
N THR A 106 -10.53 11.86 -1.28
CA THR A 106 -11.19 12.23 -2.52
C THR A 106 -12.21 11.16 -2.94
N VAL A 107 -11.82 9.89 -2.95
CA VAL A 107 -12.74 8.80 -3.28
C VAL A 107 -13.90 8.73 -2.28
N TYR A 108 -13.65 8.95 -0.99
CA TYR A 108 -14.70 8.99 0.03
C TYR A 108 -15.69 10.12 -0.21
N PHE A 109 -15.22 11.34 -0.46
CA PHE A 109 -16.07 12.49 -0.75
C PHE A 109 -16.84 12.32 -2.05
N ASP A 110 -16.22 11.78 -3.10
CA ASP A 110 -16.91 11.44 -4.34
C ASP A 110 -18.04 10.43 -4.14
N VAL A 111 -17.83 9.41 -3.27
CA VAL A 111 -18.91 8.49 -2.88
C VAL A 111 -20.01 9.23 -2.15
N GLU A 112 -19.70 10.16 -1.24
CA GLU A 112 -20.69 10.95 -0.50
C GLU A 112 -21.50 11.86 -1.45
N ASP A 113 -20.82 12.60 -2.32
CA ASP A 113 -21.42 13.61 -3.19
C ASP A 113 -22.23 12.96 -4.32
N LEU A 114 -21.74 11.90 -4.94
CA LEU A 114 -22.38 11.28 -6.09
C LEU A 114 -23.38 10.19 -5.71
N LEU A 115 -23.14 9.45 -4.64
CA LEU A 115 -23.96 8.29 -4.25
C LEU A 115 -24.71 8.51 -2.93
N GLY A 116 -24.40 9.57 -2.20
CA GLY A 116 -25.05 10.00 -0.97
C GLY A 116 -24.51 9.37 0.30
N ASN A 117 -24.84 10.00 1.42
CA ASN A 117 -24.33 9.73 2.76
C ASN A 117 -24.48 8.26 3.22
N ARG A 118 -25.49 7.54 2.71
CA ARG A 118 -25.67 6.12 3.03
C ARG A 118 -24.57 5.27 2.42
N GLN A 119 -24.16 5.56 1.21
CA GLN A 119 -23.08 4.86 0.51
C GLN A 119 -21.73 5.23 1.11
N ALA A 120 -21.52 6.49 1.47
CA ALA A 120 -20.31 6.93 2.16
C ALA A 120 -20.09 6.17 3.48
N LYS A 121 -21.15 5.95 4.28
CA LYS A 121 -21.06 5.11 5.50
C LYS A 121 -20.75 3.64 5.22
N LEU A 122 -21.21 3.10 4.10
CA LEU A 122 -20.85 1.73 3.69
C LEU A 122 -19.38 1.68 3.26
N PHE A 123 -18.93 2.67 2.48
CA PHE A 123 -17.54 2.79 2.08
C PHE A 123 -16.62 2.92 3.30
N GLU A 124 -16.93 3.79 4.28
CA GLU A 124 -16.19 3.91 5.54
C GLU A 124 -16.07 2.56 6.26
N LYS A 125 -17.16 1.79 6.30
CA LYS A 125 -17.15 0.44 6.90
C LYS A 125 -16.28 -0.53 6.11
N ASP A 126 -16.29 -0.47 4.78
CA ASP A 126 -15.51 -1.39 3.95
C ASP A 126 -14.03 -1.05 4.00
N ILE A 127 -13.64 0.23 3.97
CA ILE A 127 -12.24 0.62 4.15
C ILE A 127 -11.74 0.33 5.58
N THR A 128 -12.60 0.43 6.59
CA THR A 128 -12.28 0.02 7.96
C THR A 128 -11.92 -1.47 8.03
N LYS A 129 -12.66 -2.33 7.32
CA LYS A 129 -12.31 -3.76 7.23
C LYS A 129 -10.96 -3.98 6.56
N VAL A 130 -10.67 -3.24 5.49
CA VAL A 130 -9.36 -3.29 4.83
C VAL A 130 -8.25 -2.99 5.83
N PHE A 131 -8.37 -1.88 6.57
CA PHE A 131 -7.37 -1.50 7.56
C PHE A 131 -7.20 -2.53 8.69
N GLN A 132 -8.30 -3.12 9.16
CA GLN A 132 -8.26 -4.16 10.18
C GLN A 132 -7.62 -5.46 9.67
N VAL A 133 -8.00 -5.93 8.49
CA VAL A 133 -7.46 -7.17 7.88
C VAL A 133 -5.96 -7.07 7.67
N TRP A 134 -5.48 -5.91 7.26
CA TRP A 134 -4.06 -5.69 6.94
C TRP A 134 -3.27 -5.04 8.07
N ASN A 135 -3.88 -4.90 9.28
CA ASN A 135 -3.25 -4.36 10.48
C ASN A 135 -2.59 -2.98 10.26
N PHE A 136 -3.31 -2.05 9.65
CA PHE A 136 -2.82 -0.70 9.45
C PHE A 136 -2.64 0.02 10.80
N PRO A 137 -1.44 0.48 11.13
CA PRO A 137 -1.21 1.24 12.36
C PRO A 137 -2.06 2.52 12.39
N MET A 138 -2.65 2.83 13.54
CA MET A 138 -3.51 4.01 13.76
C MET A 138 -4.78 4.06 12.88
N ALA A 139 -5.24 2.90 12.36
CA ALA A 139 -6.46 2.77 11.56
C ALA A 139 -7.24 1.49 11.92
N ASP A 140 -7.07 0.98 13.13
CA ASP A 140 -7.64 -0.27 13.63
C ASP A 140 -9.08 -0.13 14.15
N THR A 141 -9.53 1.11 14.40
CA THR A 141 -10.87 1.40 14.91
C THR A 141 -11.69 2.24 13.92
N PRO A 142 -13.04 2.09 13.90
CA PRO A 142 -13.89 2.93 13.06
C PRO A 142 -13.71 4.44 13.33
N GLN A 143 -13.46 4.82 14.57
CA GLN A 143 -13.23 6.23 14.91
C GLN A 143 -11.91 6.74 14.32
N ALA A 144 -10.82 5.98 14.41
CA ALA A 144 -9.55 6.35 13.81
C ALA A 144 -9.66 6.47 12.28
N VAL A 145 -10.44 5.58 11.64
CA VAL A 145 -10.70 5.66 10.20
C VAL A 145 -11.52 6.89 9.84
N SER A 146 -12.56 7.21 10.62
CA SER A 146 -13.35 8.44 10.42
C SER A 146 -12.48 9.70 10.54
N GLU A 147 -11.54 9.73 11.47
CA GLU A 147 -10.56 10.82 11.60
C GLU A 147 -9.64 10.89 10.36
N LEU A 148 -9.16 9.76 9.85
CA LEU A 148 -8.34 9.73 8.63
C LEU A 148 -9.10 10.19 7.38
N LEU A 149 -10.41 9.96 7.32
CA LEU A 149 -11.27 10.40 6.21
C LEU A 149 -11.60 11.88 6.24
N THR A 150 -11.47 12.56 7.38
CA THR A 150 -11.93 13.94 7.57
C THR A 150 -10.83 14.93 7.96
N ALA A 151 -9.75 14.48 8.57
CA ALA A 151 -8.64 15.34 8.96
C ALA A 151 -7.77 15.68 7.74
N ASP A 152 -7.35 16.94 7.62
CA ASP A 152 -6.44 17.38 6.56
C ASP A 152 -5.06 16.69 6.69
N PRO A 153 -4.66 15.84 5.73
CA PRO A 153 -3.40 15.11 5.80
C PRO A 153 -2.17 16.02 5.69
N LEU A 154 -2.31 17.21 5.12
CA LEU A 154 -1.19 18.13 4.91
C LEU A 154 -0.89 18.98 6.14
N SER A 155 -1.90 19.27 6.96
CA SER A 155 -1.75 20.02 8.21
C SER A 155 -1.58 19.12 9.44
N SER A 156 -1.83 17.82 9.33
CA SER A 156 -1.74 16.90 10.46
C SER A 156 -0.29 16.64 10.88
N LEU A 157 -0.03 16.80 12.18
CA LEU A 157 1.25 16.40 12.80
C LEU A 157 1.35 14.90 13.04
N ASN A 158 0.23 14.18 12.99
CA ASN A 158 0.12 12.75 13.28
C ASN A 158 -0.14 11.94 12.03
N ILE A 159 0.84 11.90 11.13
CA ILE A 159 0.78 11.03 9.95
C ILE A 159 0.96 9.57 10.39
N PRO A 160 0.08 8.64 9.99
CA PRO A 160 0.21 7.24 10.34
C PRO A 160 1.56 6.66 9.90
N PRO A 161 2.23 5.85 10.75
CA PRO A 161 3.54 5.28 10.43
C PRO A 161 3.42 4.08 9.49
N TRP A 162 2.71 4.27 8.38
CA TRP A 162 2.50 3.22 7.38
C TRP A 162 3.79 2.92 6.63
N GLU A 163 3.98 1.65 6.33
CA GLU A 163 5.08 1.16 5.52
C GLU A 163 4.67 1.07 4.05
N GLU A 164 5.63 0.90 3.16
CA GLU A 164 5.39 0.81 1.73
C GLU A 164 4.33 -0.23 1.35
N HIS A 165 4.34 -1.40 2.00
CA HIS A 165 3.34 -2.44 1.73
C HIS A 165 1.92 -2.02 2.16
N HIS A 166 1.77 -1.22 3.22
CA HIS A 166 0.48 -0.65 3.59
C HIS A 166 -0.02 0.31 2.49
N LEU A 167 0.84 1.20 1.99
CA LEU A 167 0.48 2.18 0.96
C LEU A 167 0.09 1.51 -0.36
N ILE A 168 0.84 0.47 -0.77
CA ILE A 168 0.51 -0.33 -1.94
C ILE A 168 -0.86 -1.02 -1.74
N THR A 169 -1.07 -1.65 -0.58
CA THR A 169 -2.34 -2.31 -0.26
C THR A 169 -3.50 -1.33 -0.23
N LEU A 170 -3.31 -0.15 0.39
CA LEU A 170 -4.33 0.89 0.41
C LEU A 170 -4.76 1.28 -1.01
N LEU A 171 -3.83 1.63 -1.89
CA LEU A 171 -4.17 2.05 -3.25
C LEU A 171 -4.80 0.92 -4.08
N GLN A 172 -4.41 -0.34 -3.87
CA GLN A 172 -5.04 -1.49 -4.50
C GLN A 172 -6.50 -1.66 -4.05
N GLU A 173 -6.73 -1.64 -2.75
CA GLU A 173 -8.07 -1.80 -2.19
C GLU A 173 -8.97 -0.60 -2.50
N LEU A 174 -8.39 0.61 -2.47
CA LEU A 174 -9.10 1.82 -2.84
C LEU A 174 -9.55 1.78 -4.30
N TYR A 175 -8.67 1.34 -5.22
CA TYR A 175 -9.04 1.15 -6.62
C TYR A 175 -10.15 0.10 -6.79
N ARG A 176 -10.05 -1.02 -6.07
CA ARG A 176 -11.09 -2.07 -6.09
C ARG A 176 -12.44 -1.54 -5.59
N LEU A 177 -12.44 -0.88 -4.42
CA LEU A 177 -13.66 -0.29 -3.84
C LEU A 177 -14.23 0.79 -4.75
N GLY A 178 -13.40 1.70 -5.28
CA GLY A 178 -13.86 2.72 -6.21
C GLY A 178 -14.57 2.12 -7.43
N LYS A 179 -14.01 1.07 -8.02
CA LYS A 179 -14.70 0.35 -9.13
C LYS A 179 -16.02 -0.30 -8.70
N GLU A 180 -16.09 -0.81 -7.48
CA GLU A 180 -17.33 -1.42 -6.95
C GLU A 180 -18.42 -0.36 -6.75
N TYR A 181 -18.07 0.82 -6.22
CA TYR A 181 -19.02 1.91 -5.94
C TYR A 181 -19.41 2.69 -7.20
N PHE A 182 -18.47 3.04 -8.07
CA PHE A 182 -18.73 3.87 -9.24
C PHE A 182 -19.01 3.07 -10.54
N GLY A 183 -18.65 1.78 -10.58
CA GLY A 183 -18.80 0.95 -11.76
C GLY A 183 -17.84 1.29 -12.92
N ASN A 184 -16.89 2.20 -12.72
CA ASN A 184 -15.88 2.63 -13.68
C ASN A 184 -14.56 2.97 -12.96
N ASP A 185 -13.55 3.48 -13.67
CA ASP A 185 -12.24 3.84 -13.14
C ASP A 185 -11.90 5.34 -13.27
N ASN A 186 -12.88 6.19 -13.59
CA ASN A 186 -12.67 7.64 -13.74
C ASN A 186 -12.20 8.31 -12.44
N PHE A 187 -12.59 7.79 -11.29
CA PHE A 187 -12.12 8.25 -9.96
C PHE A 187 -10.59 8.13 -9.77
N ALA A 188 -9.93 7.30 -10.58
CA ALA A 188 -8.47 7.10 -10.53
C ALA A 188 -7.72 7.98 -11.54
N GLU A 189 -8.43 8.82 -12.27
CA GLU A 189 -7.87 9.82 -13.17
C GLU A 189 -7.73 11.17 -12.44
N GLY A 190 -6.84 12.02 -12.93
CA GLY A 190 -6.71 13.38 -12.36
C GLY A 190 -5.96 13.45 -11.03
N ILE A 191 -5.07 12.50 -10.73
CA ILE A 191 -4.22 12.54 -9.53
C ILE A 191 -3.53 13.90 -9.35
N GLU A 192 -3.19 14.56 -10.44
CA GLU A 192 -2.52 15.87 -10.41
C GLU A 192 -3.36 16.95 -9.73
N GLU A 193 -4.66 16.93 -9.95
CA GLU A 193 -5.60 17.87 -9.32
C GLU A 193 -5.75 17.56 -7.82
N ILE A 194 -5.79 16.26 -7.46
CA ILE A 194 -5.89 15.83 -6.05
C ILE A 194 -4.64 16.23 -5.26
N LEU A 195 -3.48 16.17 -5.89
CA LEU A 195 -2.20 16.45 -5.23
C LEU A 195 -1.76 17.91 -5.36
N GLN A 196 -2.57 18.81 -5.97
CA GLN A 196 -2.17 20.20 -6.26
C GLN A 196 -1.76 21.00 -5.01
N ASP A 197 -2.31 20.69 -3.84
CA ASP A 197 -2.01 21.36 -2.59
C ASP A 197 -0.71 20.88 -1.92
N MET A 198 -0.14 19.78 -2.41
CA MET A 198 1.18 19.30 -1.98
C MET A 198 2.30 20.12 -2.64
N GLN A 199 3.47 20.16 -1.98
CA GLN A 199 4.64 20.78 -2.58
C GLN A 199 5.06 20.05 -3.89
N PRO A 200 5.54 20.76 -4.94
CA PRO A 200 5.89 20.12 -6.23
C PRO A 200 6.92 18.99 -6.10
N ALA A 201 7.85 19.09 -5.15
CA ALA A 201 8.84 18.05 -4.90
C ALA A 201 8.19 16.77 -4.32
N GLU A 202 7.15 16.90 -3.49
CA GLU A 202 6.41 15.79 -2.88
C GLU A 202 5.48 15.12 -3.89
N GLN A 203 4.81 15.92 -4.73
CA GLN A 203 4.03 15.41 -5.87
C GLN A 203 4.91 14.56 -6.80
N LYS A 204 6.10 15.08 -7.15
CA LYS A 204 7.06 14.35 -7.98
C LYS A 204 7.49 13.05 -7.32
N GLN A 205 7.78 13.09 -6.02
CA GLN A 205 8.18 11.91 -5.26
C GLN A 205 7.08 10.84 -5.24
N PHE A 206 5.81 11.23 -5.04
CA PHE A 206 4.68 10.30 -5.10
C PHE A 206 4.54 9.66 -6.48
N ARG A 207 4.63 10.47 -7.56
CA ARG A 207 4.56 9.95 -8.94
C ARG A 207 5.69 8.97 -9.26
N GLU A 208 6.90 9.29 -8.87
CA GLU A 208 8.04 8.40 -9.05
C GLU A 208 7.84 7.08 -8.31
N TRP A 209 7.31 7.16 -7.08
CA TRP A 209 7.01 5.97 -6.29
C TRP A 209 5.89 5.12 -6.91
N VAL A 210 4.75 5.71 -7.25
CA VAL A 210 3.62 4.94 -7.79
C VAL A 210 3.98 4.31 -9.14
N ASN A 211 4.76 5.00 -9.99
CA ASN A 211 5.22 4.48 -11.28
C ASN A 211 6.24 3.32 -11.14
N GLN A 212 6.92 3.20 -10.00
CA GLN A 212 7.78 2.06 -9.70
C GLN A 212 7.00 0.83 -9.21
N THR A 213 5.69 0.96 -9.09
CA THR A 213 4.76 -0.12 -8.72
C THR A 213 3.80 -0.41 -9.89
N PRO A 214 3.16 -1.58 -9.94
CA PRO A 214 2.11 -1.85 -10.92
C PRO A 214 0.91 -0.92 -10.85
N LEU A 215 0.76 -0.19 -9.74
CA LEU A 215 -0.33 0.76 -9.50
C LEU A 215 -0.26 1.99 -10.40
N GLY A 216 0.92 2.37 -10.91
CA GLY A 216 1.08 3.48 -11.84
C GLY A 216 0.30 3.33 -13.15
N LYS A 217 -0.17 2.11 -13.47
CA LYS A 217 -1.08 1.89 -14.61
C LYS A 217 -2.56 2.14 -14.26
N LEU A 218 -2.88 2.12 -12.97
CA LEU A 218 -4.25 2.24 -12.45
C LEU A 218 -4.57 3.67 -12.04
N TRP A 219 -3.62 4.34 -11.41
CA TRP A 219 -3.75 5.70 -10.91
C TRP A 219 -3.03 6.67 -11.86
N ARG A 220 -3.77 7.53 -12.55
CA ARG A 220 -3.29 8.41 -13.63
C ARG A 220 -3.64 9.89 -13.41
#